data_936cd5f1aa798252d8f5d42109b9d7b4
#
_entry.id   936cd5f1aa798252d8f5d42109b9d7b4
#
_cell.length_a   1.000
_cell.length_b   1.000
_cell.length_c   1.000
_cell.angle_alpha   90.00
_cell.angle_beta   90.00
_cell.angle_gamma   90.00
#
_symmetry.space_group_name_H-M   'P 1'
#
loop_
_entity.id
_entity.type
_entity.pdbx_description
1 polymer ?
#
loop_
_entity_poly.entity_id
_entity_poly.type
_entity_poly.pdbx_seq_one_letter_code
_entity_poly.pdbx_strand_id
1 'polypeptide(L)'
;FGNKTILQRGAVNRLSGETDGTYVAAELDGTLYYGETSGEEWTVYLPARPADEKNYTLTIYTESEKFTLSEVCFGDVFLCSGQSNMETLLGQYEAHAADAENADDEFLRLFTVEKPVSSDKASPLSDTLSGGAWNTADPDSARAFSAVGYLFGRKMRQKLGIPVGLINASVGGSQISYWLPGEEAAALKAAGEELFDGEEQKLYPSVGYNGMIYPLRNVNIRGVLWYQGETDAISVHGGYEKALVALISSYRKIFDDENLFWTVMELPRYGNCPVGYADIRSAQQRVTAADGRAALSIGIDTGDWSDIHPGNKTVIAERAADET
;
A
#
# COMPACT_ATOMS: atom_id res chain seq x y z
N PHE A 1 -11.14 -8.04 5.96
CA PHE A 1 -12.25 -7.21 5.48
C PHE A 1 -13.05 -6.65 6.65
N GLY A 2 -13.73 -5.51 6.46
CA GLY A 2 -14.53 -4.84 7.49
C GLY A 2 -15.61 -3.97 6.86
N ASN A 3 -16.37 -3.25 7.70
CA ASN A 3 -17.28 -2.23 7.19
C ASN A 3 -16.54 -1.22 6.33
N LYS A 4 -17.23 -0.63 5.37
CA LYS A 4 -16.67 0.35 4.42
C LYS A 4 -15.56 -0.21 3.52
N THR A 5 -15.37 -1.54 3.46
CA THR A 5 -14.41 -2.17 2.55
C THR A 5 -14.71 -1.77 1.11
N ILE A 6 -13.66 -1.44 0.37
CA ILE A 6 -13.72 -1.30 -1.08
C ILE A 6 -13.07 -2.53 -1.72
N LEU A 7 -13.79 -3.13 -2.67
CA LEU A 7 -13.33 -4.27 -3.45
C LEU A 7 -12.89 -3.80 -4.83
N GLN A 8 -11.81 -4.38 -5.36
CA GLN A 8 -11.28 -4.01 -6.67
C GLN A 8 -12.31 -4.29 -7.77
N ARG A 9 -12.66 -3.26 -8.53
CA ARG A 9 -13.52 -3.38 -9.72
C ARG A 9 -12.86 -4.21 -10.82
N GLY A 10 -13.67 -4.88 -11.62
CA GLY A 10 -13.19 -5.62 -12.79
C GLY A 10 -12.37 -6.86 -12.47
N ALA A 11 -12.19 -7.20 -11.20
CA ALA A 11 -11.50 -8.38 -10.71
C ALA A 11 -12.44 -9.33 -9.98
N VAL A 12 -12.12 -10.61 -10.00
CA VAL A 12 -12.75 -11.60 -9.11
C VAL A 12 -12.16 -11.39 -7.72
N ASN A 13 -12.98 -10.98 -6.75
CA ASN A 13 -12.51 -10.69 -5.41
C ASN A 13 -12.58 -11.94 -4.52
N ARG A 14 -11.45 -12.35 -3.98
CA ARG A 14 -11.33 -13.45 -3.03
C ARG A 14 -11.64 -12.93 -1.63
N LEU A 15 -12.62 -13.54 -0.97
CA LEU A 15 -12.87 -13.40 0.45
C LEU A 15 -12.36 -14.65 1.15
N SER A 16 -11.71 -14.51 2.28
CA SER A 16 -11.19 -15.64 3.06
C SER A 16 -11.24 -15.34 4.55
N GLY A 17 -11.24 -16.38 5.34
CA GLY A 17 -11.21 -16.34 6.79
C GLY A 17 -11.13 -17.77 7.36
N GLU A 18 -11.40 -17.90 8.64
CA GLU A 18 -11.35 -19.16 9.36
C GLU A 18 -12.76 -19.62 9.77
N THR A 19 -12.98 -20.91 9.82
CA THR A 19 -14.20 -21.57 10.32
C THR A 19 -13.88 -22.99 10.79
N ASP A 20 -14.64 -23.45 11.78
CA ASP A 20 -14.64 -24.87 12.20
C ASP A 20 -15.64 -25.74 11.41
N GLY A 21 -16.40 -25.12 10.52
CA GLY A 21 -17.46 -25.74 9.72
C GLY A 21 -17.02 -26.14 8.31
N THR A 22 -17.95 -26.79 7.61
CA THR A 22 -17.76 -27.25 6.22
C THR A 22 -18.53 -26.43 5.20
N TYR A 23 -19.27 -25.40 5.66
CA TYR A 23 -20.09 -24.55 4.82
C TYR A 23 -19.68 -23.09 4.94
N VAL A 24 -19.58 -22.42 3.79
CA VAL A 24 -19.46 -20.98 3.70
C VAL A 24 -20.19 -20.45 2.47
N ALA A 25 -20.84 -19.31 2.61
CA ALA A 25 -21.41 -18.54 1.51
C ALA A 25 -21.31 -17.04 1.79
N ALA A 26 -21.23 -16.25 0.74
CA ALA A 26 -21.34 -14.80 0.79
C ALA A 26 -22.62 -14.36 0.08
N GLU A 27 -23.40 -13.47 0.69
CA GLU A 27 -24.54 -12.81 0.06
C GLU A 27 -24.19 -11.36 -0.25
N LEU A 28 -24.32 -11.01 -1.51
CA LEU A 28 -24.11 -9.65 -1.99
C LEU A 28 -25.26 -9.28 -2.95
N ASP A 29 -25.97 -8.19 -2.63
CA ASP A 29 -27.07 -7.69 -3.47
C ASP A 29 -28.16 -8.76 -3.71
N GLY A 30 -28.48 -9.55 -2.69
CA GLY A 30 -29.47 -10.64 -2.72
C GLY A 30 -29.02 -11.90 -3.47
N THR A 31 -27.78 -11.95 -3.95
CA THR A 31 -27.22 -13.13 -4.63
C THR A 31 -26.25 -13.85 -3.69
N LEU A 32 -26.43 -15.19 -3.57
CA LEU A 32 -25.55 -16.07 -2.80
C LEU A 32 -24.42 -16.61 -3.68
N TYR A 33 -23.22 -16.53 -3.15
CA TYR A 33 -22.00 -17.10 -3.71
C TYR A 33 -21.46 -18.14 -2.75
N TYR A 34 -21.45 -19.39 -3.16
CA TYR A 34 -20.97 -20.49 -2.32
C TYR A 34 -19.45 -20.57 -2.39
N GLY A 35 -18.84 -20.85 -1.26
CA GLY A 35 -17.40 -21.01 -1.13
C GLY A 35 -16.97 -22.44 -0.83
N GLU A 36 -15.69 -22.57 -0.59
CA GLU A 36 -15.02 -23.83 -0.25
C GLU A 36 -14.34 -23.69 1.10
N THR A 37 -14.25 -24.80 1.83
CA THR A 37 -13.49 -24.91 3.08
C THR A 37 -12.32 -25.89 2.89
N SER A 38 -11.18 -25.57 3.47
CA SER A 38 -9.99 -26.42 3.46
C SER A 38 -9.29 -26.33 4.81
N GLY A 39 -9.41 -27.38 5.63
CA GLY A 39 -9.02 -27.31 7.04
C GLY A 39 -9.89 -26.29 7.78
N GLU A 40 -9.26 -25.36 8.49
CA GLU A 40 -9.93 -24.27 9.20
C GLU A 40 -10.13 -23.02 8.32
N GLU A 41 -9.58 -23.00 7.09
CA GLU A 41 -9.73 -21.89 6.18
C GLU A 41 -10.96 -22.01 5.28
N TRP A 42 -11.59 -20.87 4.98
CA TRP A 42 -12.62 -20.80 3.95
C TRP A 42 -12.30 -19.74 2.89
N THR A 43 -12.83 -19.96 1.71
CA THR A 43 -12.70 -19.01 0.57
C THR A 43 -14.02 -18.90 -0.17
N VAL A 44 -14.43 -17.66 -0.48
CA VAL A 44 -15.55 -17.33 -1.39
C VAL A 44 -15.03 -16.38 -2.46
N TYR A 45 -15.41 -16.62 -3.71
CA TYR A 45 -15.08 -15.73 -4.82
C TYR A 45 -16.30 -14.92 -5.24
N LEU A 46 -16.19 -13.60 -5.16
CA LEU A 46 -17.17 -12.69 -5.73
C LEU A 46 -16.79 -12.38 -7.18
N PRO A 47 -17.75 -12.45 -8.12
CA PRO A 47 -17.47 -12.17 -9.53
C PRO A 47 -17.05 -10.71 -9.74
N ALA A 48 -16.31 -10.48 -10.82
CA ALA A 48 -15.93 -9.14 -11.23
C ALA A 48 -17.17 -8.25 -11.42
N ARG A 49 -17.12 -7.05 -10.85
CA ARG A 49 -18.15 -6.01 -10.99
C ARG A 49 -17.54 -4.70 -11.50
N PRO A 50 -18.29 -3.87 -12.23
CA PRO A 50 -17.88 -2.50 -12.52
C PRO A 50 -17.88 -1.67 -11.23
N ALA A 51 -17.17 -0.55 -11.24
CA ALA A 51 -17.29 0.45 -10.18
C ALA A 51 -18.63 1.19 -10.28
N ASP A 52 -19.22 1.47 -9.15
CA ASP A 52 -20.34 2.38 -9.01
C ASP A 52 -20.29 3.11 -7.66
N GLU A 53 -20.93 4.27 -7.56
CA GLU A 53 -21.09 5.02 -6.32
C GLU A 53 -22.27 4.49 -5.53
N LYS A 54 -22.20 3.21 -5.13
CA LYS A 54 -23.23 2.52 -4.38
C LYS A 54 -22.63 1.73 -3.23
N ASN A 55 -23.29 1.80 -2.09
CA ASN A 55 -22.96 1.02 -0.91
C ASN A 55 -23.79 -0.27 -0.87
N TYR A 56 -23.10 -1.39 -0.70
CA TYR A 56 -23.67 -2.72 -0.59
C TYR A 56 -23.54 -3.26 0.83
N THR A 57 -24.42 -4.18 1.16
CA THR A 57 -24.25 -5.04 2.32
C THR A 57 -23.71 -6.39 1.84
N LEU A 58 -22.59 -6.81 2.42
CA LEU A 58 -21.98 -8.11 2.19
C LEU A 58 -22.15 -8.96 3.46
N THR A 59 -22.81 -10.09 3.34
CA THR A 59 -23.04 -10.99 4.47
C THR A 59 -22.32 -12.31 4.21
N ILE A 60 -21.50 -12.74 5.16
CA ILE A 60 -20.83 -14.04 5.15
C ILE A 60 -21.57 -14.96 6.09
N TYR A 61 -21.89 -16.15 5.64
CA TYR A 61 -22.53 -17.22 6.40
C TYR A 61 -21.55 -18.39 6.51
N THR A 62 -21.34 -18.88 7.71
CA THR A 62 -20.74 -20.18 8.01
C THR A 62 -21.77 -21.08 8.67
N GLU A 63 -21.41 -22.31 9.04
CA GLU A 63 -22.36 -23.18 9.78
C GLU A 63 -22.79 -22.59 11.13
N SER A 64 -21.87 -21.92 11.81
CA SER A 64 -22.07 -21.43 13.19
C SER A 64 -22.31 -19.92 13.29
N GLU A 65 -21.90 -19.13 12.29
CA GLU A 65 -21.83 -17.70 12.41
C GLU A 65 -22.34 -16.96 11.16
N LYS A 66 -22.70 -15.70 11.40
CA LYS A 66 -23.09 -14.75 10.37
C LYS A 66 -22.39 -13.43 10.60
N PHE A 67 -21.60 -12.98 9.61
CA PHE A 67 -20.93 -11.69 9.61
C PHE A 67 -21.54 -10.77 8.57
N THR A 68 -21.83 -9.55 8.93
CA THR A 68 -22.35 -8.56 7.99
C THR A 68 -21.42 -7.37 7.92
N LEU A 69 -20.97 -7.05 6.72
CA LEU A 69 -20.16 -5.88 6.39
C LEU A 69 -21.06 -4.87 5.69
N SER A 70 -21.16 -3.69 6.28
CA SER A 70 -21.93 -2.58 5.71
C SER A 70 -21.07 -1.68 4.84
N GLU A 71 -21.71 -0.92 3.97
CA GLU A 71 -21.09 0.11 3.15
C GLU A 71 -19.93 -0.41 2.26
N VAL A 72 -20.00 -1.67 1.80
CA VAL A 72 -19.05 -2.23 0.83
C VAL A 72 -19.31 -1.59 -0.53
N CYS A 73 -18.24 -1.20 -1.24
CA CYS A 73 -18.37 -0.67 -2.60
C CYS A 73 -17.31 -1.26 -3.54
N PHE A 74 -17.42 -0.98 -4.84
CA PHE A 74 -16.48 -1.43 -5.87
C PHE A 74 -15.80 -0.25 -6.53
N GLY A 75 -14.47 -0.27 -6.56
CA GLY A 75 -13.66 0.81 -7.13
C GLY A 75 -12.22 0.40 -7.37
N ASP A 76 -11.33 1.35 -7.56
CA ASP A 76 -9.90 1.07 -7.67
C ASP A 76 -9.22 1.15 -6.31
N VAL A 77 -8.45 0.12 -5.96
CA VAL A 77 -7.71 0.02 -4.69
C VAL A 77 -6.22 0.17 -4.94
N PHE A 78 -5.58 1.06 -4.21
CA PHE A 78 -4.14 1.31 -4.31
C PHE A 78 -3.43 1.06 -2.98
N LEU A 79 -2.27 0.43 -3.05
CA LEU A 79 -1.36 0.28 -1.92
C LEU A 79 -0.37 1.45 -1.90
N CYS A 80 -0.39 2.25 -0.83
CA CYS A 80 0.57 3.31 -0.56
C CYS A 80 1.63 2.75 0.39
N SER A 81 2.87 2.60 -0.07
CA SER A 81 3.93 2.00 0.73
C SER A 81 5.26 2.76 0.61
N GLY A 82 6.13 2.56 1.59
CA GLY A 82 7.42 3.25 1.65
C GLY A 82 7.78 3.70 3.05
N GLN A 83 8.48 4.85 3.15
CA GLN A 83 8.94 5.36 4.42
C GLN A 83 8.29 6.70 4.82
N SER A 84 8.95 7.53 5.60
CA SER A 84 8.39 8.72 6.24
C SER A 84 7.69 9.69 5.27
N ASN A 85 8.20 9.90 4.07
CA ASN A 85 7.54 10.76 3.08
C ASN A 85 6.20 10.20 2.57
N MET A 86 5.99 8.88 2.65
CA MET A 86 4.68 8.25 2.46
C MET A 86 3.87 8.25 3.76
N GLU A 87 4.51 8.02 4.91
CA GLU A 87 3.84 7.83 6.20
C GLU A 87 3.28 9.12 6.80
N THR A 88 3.98 10.26 6.61
CA THR A 88 3.64 11.53 7.28
C THR A 88 2.20 11.93 7.00
N LEU A 89 1.49 12.23 8.08
CA LEU A 89 0.04 12.46 8.05
C LEU A 89 -0.31 13.84 7.49
N LEU A 90 -1.45 13.93 6.80
CA LEU A 90 -1.95 15.18 6.22
C LEU A 90 -2.07 16.29 7.28
N GLY A 91 -2.56 15.94 8.47
CA GLY A 91 -2.72 16.89 9.58
C GLY A 91 -1.42 17.42 10.19
N GLN A 92 -0.25 16.86 9.82
CA GLN A 92 1.06 17.35 10.27
C GLN A 92 1.59 18.51 9.40
N TYR A 93 0.95 18.79 8.27
CA TYR A 93 1.36 19.85 7.36
C TYR A 93 0.38 21.02 7.37
N GLU A 94 0.83 22.19 7.82
CA GLU A 94 0.02 23.43 7.79
C GLU A 94 -0.44 23.77 6.34
N ALA A 95 0.40 23.50 5.35
CA ALA A 95 0.08 23.71 3.93
C ALA A 95 -1.14 22.91 3.46
N HIS A 96 -1.53 21.87 4.18
CA HIS A 96 -2.67 20.99 3.85
C HIS A 96 -3.83 21.07 4.84
N ALA A 97 -3.84 22.07 5.72
CA ALA A 97 -4.93 22.25 6.69
C ALA A 97 -6.30 22.34 6.01
N ALA A 98 -6.40 23.17 4.94
CA ALA A 98 -7.63 23.32 4.18
C ALA A 98 -8.02 22.03 3.42
N ASP A 99 -7.06 21.24 2.94
CA ASP A 99 -7.32 19.97 2.28
C ASP A 99 -7.99 18.98 3.25
N ALA A 100 -7.52 18.95 4.51
CA ALA A 100 -8.09 18.13 5.54
C ALA A 100 -9.46 18.63 6.02
N GLU A 101 -9.61 19.94 6.22
CA GLU A 101 -10.87 20.54 6.69
C GLU A 101 -12.02 20.37 5.71
N ASN A 102 -11.72 20.36 4.41
CA ASN A 102 -12.71 20.20 3.35
C ASN A 102 -12.84 18.74 2.85
N ALA A 103 -12.29 17.77 3.57
CA ALA A 103 -12.46 16.36 3.23
C ALA A 103 -13.91 15.94 3.47
N ASP A 104 -14.62 15.56 2.40
CA ASP A 104 -16.00 15.09 2.43
C ASP A 104 -16.27 14.24 1.19
N ASP A 105 -15.81 12.98 1.20
CA ASP A 105 -16.04 12.02 0.11
C ASP A 105 -16.23 10.60 0.67
N GLU A 106 -17.48 10.15 0.68
CA GLU A 106 -17.81 8.80 1.17
C GLU A 106 -17.26 7.67 0.30
N PHE A 107 -16.87 7.96 -0.95
CA PHE A 107 -16.29 7.01 -1.90
C PHE A 107 -14.78 7.12 -2.06
N LEU A 108 -14.13 7.99 -1.31
CA LEU A 108 -12.70 7.92 -1.04
C LEU A 108 -12.51 7.19 0.30
N ARG A 109 -11.96 5.97 0.25
CA ARG A 109 -11.83 5.09 1.41
C ARG A 109 -10.37 5.00 1.83
N LEU A 110 -10.13 5.11 3.13
CA LEU A 110 -8.81 5.20 3.74
C LEU A 110 -8.63 4.06 4.73
N PHE A 111 -7.57 3.28 4.57
CA PHE A 111 -7.19 2.19 5.46
C PHE A 111 -5.71 2.30 5.83
N THR A 112 -5.39 2.40 7.10
CA THR A 112 -4.00 2.37 7.58
C THR A 112 -3.72 1.02 8.22
N VAL A 113 -2.70 0.34 7.71
CA VAL A 113 -2.18 -0.90 8.28
C VAL A 113 -1.42 -0.56 9.55
N GLU A 114 -1.77 -1.19 10.66
CA GLU A 114 -1.02 -1.05 11.90
C GLU A 114 0.38 -1.65 11.76
N LYS A 115 1.36 -0.96 12.33
CA LYS A 115 2.75 -1.43 12.32
C LYS A 115 2.88 -2.72 13.12
N PRO A 116 3.71 -3.67 12.68
CA PRO A 116 3.94 -4.89 13.47
C PRO A 116 4.57 -4.55 14.82
N VAL A 117 4.06 -5.17 15.87
CA VAL A 117 4.54 -4.96 17.25
C VAL A 117 5.95 -5.51 17.46
N SER A 118 6.34 -6.51 16.67
CA SER A 118 7.64 -7.18 16.79
C SER A 118 8.72 -6.47 16.00
N SER A 119 9.78 -6.07 16.70
CA SER A 119 11.06 -5.66 16.10
C SER A 119 12.06 -6.81 16.05
N ASP A 120 11.59 -8.06 16.06
CA ASP A 120 12.44 -9.24 16.04
C ASP A 120 12.89 -9.54 14.61
N LYS A 121 14.20 -9.80 14.44
CA LYS A 121 14.80 -10.24 13.16
C LYS A 121 14.14 -11.49 12.57
N ALA A 122 13.51 -12.29 13.40
CA ALA A 122 12.83 -13.54 13.02
C ALA A 122 11.30 -13.39 12.90
N SER A 123 10.79 -12.17 12.67
CA SER A 123 9.33 -11.97 12.51
C SER A 123 8.76 -12.91 11.45
N PRO A 124 7.86 -13.85 11.80
CA PRO A 124 7.28 -14.77 10.84
C PRO A 124 6.33 -14.05 9.90
N LEU A 125 5.98 -14.69 8.79
CA LEU A 125 4.84 -14.27 7.97
C LEU A 125 3.56 -14.25 8.83
N SER A 126 2.78 -13.18 8.73
CA SER A 126 1.49 -13.07 9.40
C SER A 126 0.37 -13.28 8.40
N ASP A 127 -0.57 -14.16 8.69
CA ASP A 127 -1.74 -14.39 7.84
C ASP A 127 -2.81 -13.29 8.00
N THR A 128 -2.75 -12.55 9.10
CA THR A 128 -3.69 -11.47 9.41
C THR A 128 -2.96 -10.16 9.72
N LEU A 129 -3.64 -9.05 9.48
CA LEU A 129 -3.18 -7.73 9.93
C LEU A 129 -3.33 -7.62 11.45
N SER A 130 -2.43 -6.90 12.10
CA SER A 130 -2.51 -6.61 13.54
C SER A 130 -3.69 -5.69 13.89
N GLY A 131 -4.19 -4.92 12.92
CA GLY A 131 -5.33 -4.02 13.08
C GLY A 131 -5.55 -3.15 11.84
N GLY A 132 -6.48 -2.22 11.96
CA GLY A 132 -6.87 -1.29 10.93
C GLY A 132 -8.38 -1.32 10.66
N ALA A 133 -8.90 -0.23 10.15
CA ALA A 133 -10.30 -0.11 9.71
C ALA A 133 -10.40 0.80 8.50
N TRP A 134 -11.33 0.51 7.61
CA TRP A 134 -11.69 1.40 6.52
C TRP A 134 -12.50 2.59 7.05
N ASN A 135 -12.12 3.78 6.65
CA ASN A 135 -12.82 5.02 6.93
C ASN A 135 -13.19 5.72 5.62
N THR A 136 -14.27 6.48 5.62
CA THR A 136 -14.56 7.45 4.56
C THR A 136 -13.65 8.65 4.72
N ALA A 137 -13.39 9.39 3.65
CA ALA A 137 -12.64 10.62 3.74
C ALA A 137 -13.51 11.73 4.34
N ASP A 138 -13.37 11.93 5.64
CA ASP A 138 -13.86 13.06 6.41
C ASP A 138 -12.69 13.86 6.99
N PRO A 139 -12.89 15.03 7.63
CA PRO A 139 -11.80 15.83 8.15
C PRO A 139 -10.88 15.11 9.13
N ASP A 140 -11.41 14.23 9.96
CA ASP A 140 -10.63 13.54 10.99
C ASP A 140 -9.83 12.39 10.38
N SER A 141 -10.45 11.57 9.55
CA SER A 141 -9.79 10.46 8.87
C SER A 141 -8.74 10.95 7.87
N ALA A 142 -9.01 12.04 7.14
CA ALA A 142 -8.05 12.67 6.24
C ALA A 142 -6.83 13.22 6.98
N ARG A 143 -7.01 13.91 8.12
CA ARG A 143 -5.90 14.37 8.97
C ARG A 143 -5.03 13.23 9.46
N ALA A 144 -5.63 12.10 9.77
CA ALA A 144 -4.95 10.91 10.30
C ALA A 144 -4.39 9.97 9.22
N PHE A 145 -4.47 10.34 7.95
CA PHE A 145 -3.99 9.53 6.84
C PHE A 145 -2.74 10.11 6.18
N SER A 146 -2.00 9.28 5.42
CA SER A 146 -0.87 9.70 4.59
C SER A 146 -1.22 10.94 3.76
N ALA A 147 -0.42 12.00 3.87
CA ALA A 147 -0.63 13.23 3.08
C ALA A 147 -0.57 12.96 1.58
N VAL A 148 0.48 12.27 1.14
CA VAL A 148 0.66 11.90 -0.27
C VAL A 148 -0.44 10.96 -0.73
N GLY A 149 -0.76 9.94 0.06
CA GLY A 149 -1.83 9.00 -0.25
C GLY A 149 -3.18 9.69 -0.41
N TYR A 150 -3.57 10.53 0.55
CA TYR A 150 -4.83 11.27 0.50
C TYR A 150 -4.95 12.17 -0.74
N LEU A 151 -3.91 12.98 -1.00
CA LEU A 151 -3.89 13.91 -2.14
C LEU A 151 -3.94 13.16 -3.49
N PHE A 152 -3.21 12.03 -3.59
CA PHE A 152 -3.29 11.13 -4.73
C PHE A 152 -4.71 10.58 -4.90
N GLY A 153 -5.31 10.01 -3.85
CA GLY A 153 -6.64 9.42 -3.93
C GLY A 153 -7.72 10.42 -4.29
N ARG A 154 -7.66 11.64 -3.73
CA ARG A 154 -8.54 12.75 -4.09
C ARG A 154 -8.43 13.10 -5.57
N LYS A 155 -7.20 13.17 -6.10
CA LYS A 155 -6.97 13.42 -7.53
C LYS A 155 -7.50 12.28 -8.40
N MET A 156 -7.30 11.02 -7.99
CA MET A 156 -7.85 9.86 -8.69
C MET A 156 -9.38 9.85 -8.69
N ARG A 157 -10.02 10.20 -7.57
CA ARG A 157 -11.48 10.36 -7.51
C ARG A 157 -11.98 11.39 -8.53
N GLN A 158 -11.33 12.56 -8.58
CA GLN A 158 -11.66 13.61 -9.55
C GLN A 158 -11.46 13.16 -11.01
N LYS A 159 -10.37 12.41 -11.27
CA LYS A 159 -9.98 11.95 -12.61
C LYS A 159 -10.89 10.83 -13.13
N LEU A 160 -11.27 9.89 -12.27
CA LEU A 160 -11.97 8.67 -12.67
C LEU A 160 -13.49 8.73 -12.43
N GLY A 161 -13.98 9.52 -11.46
CA GLY A 161 -15.39 9.57 -11.08
C GLY A 161 -15.92 8.24 -10.52
N ILE A 162 -15.06 7.43 -9.89
CA ILE A 162 -15.40 6.12 -9.30
C ILE A 162 -14.87 6.04 -7.88
N PRO A 163 -15.37 5.13 -7.02
CA PRO A 163 -14.79 4.88 -5.70
C PRO A 163 -13.30 4.54 -5.77
N VAL A 164 -12.52 5.09 -4.83
CA VAL A 164 -11.08 4.86 -4.69
C VAL A 164 -10.77 4.45 -3.26
N GLY A 165 -10.06 3.34 -3.10
CA GLY A 165 -9.54 2.85 -1.82
C GLY A 165 -8.03 3.00 -1.73
N LEU A 166 -7.56 3.47 -0.59
CA LEU A 166 -6.14 3.62 -0.30
C LEU A 166 -5.79 2.79 0.93
N ILE A 167 -4.83 1.89 0.76
CA ILE A 167 -4.24 1.11 1.86
C ILE A 167 -2.86 1.68 2.13
N ASN A 168 -2.68 2.33 3.28
CA ASN A 168 -1.38 2.86 3.70
C ASN A 168 -0.64 1.82 4.54
N ALA A 169 0.48 1.30 4.00
CA ALA A 169 1.43 0.43 4.67
C ALA A 169 2.82 1.05 4.55
N SER A 170 3.15 1.99 5.44
CA SER A 170 4.40 2.74 5.41
C SER A 170 5.02 2.85 6.80
N VAL A 171 6.36 2.93 6.87
CA VAL A 171 7.12 3.01 8.13
C VAL A 171 8.28 3.97 7.96
N GLY A 172 8.29 5.06 8.74
CA GLY A 172 9.36 6.06 8.73
C GLY A 172 10.72 5.45 9.08
N GLY A 173 11.75 5.88 8.35
CA GLY A 173 13.11 5.37 8.53
C GLY A 173 13.37 3.98 7.95
N SER A 174 12.38 3.32 7.36
CA SER A 174 12.59 1.98 6.79
C SER A 174 13.41 2.02 5.50
N GLN A 175 14.30 1.07 5.37
CA GLN A 175 15.06 0.78 4.17
C GLN A 175 14.27 -0.16 3.24
N ILE A 176 14.72 -0.30 1.98
CA ILE A 176 14.02 -1.16 1.02
C ILE A 176 13.99 -2.63 1.44
N SER A 177 15.04 -3.13 2.10
CA SER A 177 15.10 -4.51 2.59
C SER A 177 14.04 -4.86 3.64
N TYR A 178 13.53 -3.87 4.37
CA TYR A 178 12.40 -4.04 5.31
C TYR A 178 11.12 -4.53 4.62
N TRP A 179 10.96 -4.20 3.33
CA TRP A 179 9.77 -4.47 2.51
C TRP A 179 9.93 -5.68 1.56
N LEU A 180 11.12 -6.28 1.49
CA LEU A 180 11.37 -7.47 0.67
C LEU A 180 10.96 -8.75 1.39
N PRO A 181 10.50 -9.80 0.67
CA PRO A 181 10.46 -11.16 1.21
C PRO A 181 11.82 -11.61 1.73
N GLY A 182 11.85 -12.42 2.77
CA GLY A 182 13.10 -12.87 3.37
C GLY A 182 14.01 -13.66 2.41
N GLU A 183 13.42 -14.44 1.53
CA GLU A 183 14.15 -15.19 0.49
C GLU A 183 14.84 -14.25 -0.52
N GLU A 184 14.17 -13.18 -0.93
CA GLU A 184 14.72 -12.21 -1.88
C GLU A 184 15.83 -11.36 -1.24
N ALA A 185 15.62 -10.89 -0.01
CA ALA A 185 16.65 -10.17 0.73
C ALA A 185 17.91 -11.02 0.93
N ALA A 186 17.74 -12.31 1.25
CA ALA A 186 18.84 -13.26 1.39
C ALA A 186 19.55 -13.56 0.06
N ALA A 187 18.80 -13.69 -1.04
CA ALA A 187 19.34 -13.93 -2.37
C ALA A 187 20.18 -12.74 -2.86
N LEU A 188 19.70 -11.51 -2.68
CA LEU A 188 20.45 -10.30 -3.02
C LEU A 188 21.76 -10.20 -2.22
N LYS A 189 21.70 -10.46 -0.92
CA LYS A 189 22.89 -10.47 -0.06
C LYS A 189 23.88 -11.56 -0.48
N ALA A 190 23.42 -12.75 -0.83
CA ALA A 190 24.27 -13.83 -1.33
C ALA A 190 24.90 -13.52 -2.68
N ALA A 191 24.26 -12.70 -3.51
CA ALA A 191 24.79 -12.17 -4.76
C ALA A 191 25.80 -11.03 -4.58
N GLY A 192 26.08 -10.62 -3.34
CA GLY A 192 27.02 -9.56 -3.00
C GLY A 192 26.43 -8.15 -3.08
N GLU A 193 25.10 -8.02 -3.12
CA GLU A 193 24.47 -6.71 -3.09
C GLU A 193 24.52 -6.13 -1.67
N GLU A 194 24.88 -4.84 -1.60
CA GLU A 194 24.91 -4.12 -0.35
C GLU A 194 23.51 -3.60 -0.02
N LEU A 195 22.90 -4.17 1.01
CA LEU A 195 21.60 -3.74 1.56
C LEU A 195 21.79 -3.34 3.01
N PHE A 196 21.13 -2.25 3.41
CA PHE A 196 21.07 -1.84 4.80
C PHE A 196 20.30 -2.87 5.63
N ASP A 197 20.86 -3.27 6.77
CA ASP A 197 20.31 -4.34 7.62
C ASP A 197 19.33 -3.85 8.69
N GLY A 198 19.20 -2.54 8.88
CA GLY A 198 18.26 -1.93 9.82
C GLY A 198 18.59 -2.14 11.30
N GLU A 199 19.76 -2.67 11.64
CA GLU A 199 20.08 -3.07 13.02
C GLU A 199 20.06 -1.90 14.00
N GLU A 200 20.60 -0.76 13.61
CA GLU A 200 20.64 0.45 14.46
C GLU A 200 19.25 0.98 14.82
N GLN A 201 18.28 0.86 13.90
CA GLN A 201 16.90 1.36 14.05
C GLN A 201 15.91 0.25 14.42
N LYS A 202 16.36 -1.00 14.57
CA LYS A 202 15.51 -2.19 14.78
C LYS A 202 14.45 -2.40 13.67
N LEU A 203 14.70 -1.88 12.48
CA LEU A 203 13.87 -2.06 11.30
C LEU A 203 14.50 -3.15 10.42
N TYR A 204 14.47 -4.38 10.91
CA TYR A 204 15.12 -5.53 10.28
C TYR A 204 14.52 -5.88 8.91
N PRO A 205 15.30 -6.48 8.01
CA PRO A 205 14.81 -6.94 6.72
C PRO A 205 13.55 -7.80 6.85
N SER A 206 12.62 -7.63 5.92
CA SER A 206 11.37 -8.38 5.75
C SER A 206 10.30 -8.20 6.82
N VAL A 207 10.55 -7.47 7.90
CA VAL A 207 9.56 -7.29 8.98
C VAL A 207 8.30 -6.58 8.47
N GLY A 208 8.45 -5.53 7.67
CA GLY A 208 7.32 -4.83 7.05
C GLY A 208 6.61 -5.70 6.02
N TYR A 209 7.36 -6.43 5.20
CA TYR A 209 6.75 -7.40 4.29
C TYR A 209 5.92 -8.44 5.03
N ASN A 210 6.50 -9.07 6.05
CA ASN A 210 5.85 -10.17 6.77
C ASN A 210 4.59 -9.74 7.53
N GLY A 211 4.59 -8.55 8.13
CA GLY A 211 3.50 -8.09 8.99
C GLY A 211 2.50 -7.13 8.35
N MET A 212 2.88 -6.45 7.25
CA MET A 212 2.04 -5.41 6.65
C MET A 212 1.65 -5.70 5.20
N ILE A 213 2.47 -6.43 4.44
CA ILE A 213 2.22 -6.69 3.02
C ILE A 213 1.67 -8.10 2.81
N TYR A 214 2.32 -9.12 3.36
CA TYR A 214 1.89 -10.50 3.19
C TYR A 214 0.43 -10.76 3.63
N PRO A 215 -0.08 -10.16 4.72
CA PRO A 215 -1.48 -10.31 5.10
C PRO A 215 -2.47 -9.76 4.06
N LEU A 216 -2.03 -8.84 3.19
CA LEU A 216 -2.86 -8.24 2.14
C LEU A 216 -2.92 -9.09 0.85
N ARG A 217 -2.23 -10.21 0.75
CA ARG A 217 -2.09 -11.04 -0.46
C ARG A 217 -3.41 -11.48 -1.12
N ASN A 218 -4.48 -11.51 -0.35
CA ASN A 218 -5.82 -11.86 -0.83
C ASN A 218 -6.67 -10.63 -1.22
N VAL A 219 -6.12 -9.43 -1.11
CA VAL A 219 -6.79 -8.19 -1.52
C VAL A 219 -6.36 -7.85 -2.93
N ASN A 220 -7.30 -7.76 -3.86
CA ASN A 220 -6.98 -7.26 -5.19
C ASN A 220 -6.69 -5.76 -5.10
N ILE A 221 -5.61 -5.33 -5.73
CA ILE A 221 -5.22 -3.92 -5.83
C ILE A 221 -4.97 -3.54 -7.29
N ARG A 222 -5.20 -2.28 -7.63
CA ARG A 222 -4.98 -1.73 -8.97
C ARG A 222 -3.53 -1.35 -9.21
N GLY A 223 -2.84 -0.92 -8.15
CA GLY A 223 -1.47 -0.45 -8.26
C GLY A 223 -0.83 -0.16 -6.91
N VAL A 224 0.47 0.06 -6.94
CA VAL A 224 1.31 0.38 -5.79
C VAL A 224 1.92 1.77 -5.99
N LEU A 225 1.77 2.64 -4.99
CA LEU A 225 2.52 3.88 -4.87
C LEU A 225 3.69 3.63 -3.94
N TRP A 226 4.90 3.83 -4.43
CA TRP A 226 6.14 3.61 -3.70
C TRP A 226 6.90 4.90 -3.47
N TYR A 227 7.03 5.34 -2.21
CA TYR A 227 7.79 6.53 -1.85
C TYR A 227 8.81 6.20 -0.75
N GLN A 228 10.02 5.84 -1.16
CA GLN A 228 11.07 5.36 -0.28
C GLN A 228 12.44 5.52 -0.97
N GLY A 229 13.51 5.55 -0.17
CA GLY A 229 14.89 5.54 -0.64
C GLY A 229 15.82 6.44 0.18
N GLU A 230 15.28 7.31 1.04
CA GLU A 230 16.06 8.26 1.82
C GLU A 230 16.98 7.55 2.80
N THR A 231 16.49 6.52 3.49
CA THR A 231 17.30 5.73 4.43
C THR A 231 18.41 4.99 3.71
N ASP A 232 18.11 4.36 2.57
CA ASP A 232 19.12 3.70 1.76
C ASP A 232 20.15 4.70 1.22
N ALA A 233 19.73 5.88 0.75
CA ALA A 233 20.59 6.93 0.26
C ALA A 233 21.59 7.44 1.32
N ILE A 234 21.19 7.47 2.57
CA ILE A 234 22.01 7.93 3.69
C ILE A 234 22.96 6.81 4.17
N SER A 235 22.56 5.55 4.02
CA SER A 235 23.26 4.39 4.56
C SER A 235 24.03 3.63 3.48
N VAL A 236 23.39 2.63 2.87
CA VAL A 236 23.95 1.73 1.88
C VAL A 236 23.04 1.69 0.66
N HIS A 237 23.49 2.21 -0.47
CA HIS A 237 22.65 2.42 -1.66
C HIS A 237 23.03 1.59 -2.89
N GLY A 238 24.16 0.88 -2.85
CA GLY A 238 24.67 0.13 -4.00
C GLY A 238 23.76 -0.97 -4.52
N GLY A 239 23.01 -1.64 -3.64
CA GLY A 239 22.07 -2.70 -3.98
C GLY A 239 20.64 -2.23 -4.28
N TYR A 240 20.31 -0.94 -4.16
CA TYR A 240 18.94 -0.44 -4.24
C TYR A 240 18.23 -0.75 -5.56
N GLU A 241 18.91 -0.59 -6.69
CA GLU A 241 18.32 -0.85 -8.01
C GLU A 241 17.80 -2.29 -8.13
N LYS A 242 18.63 -3.26 -7.76
CA LYS A 242 18.25 -4.69 -7.79
C LYS A 242 17.20 -5.02 -6.75
N ALA A 243 17.27 -4.37 -5.59
CA ALA A 243 16.26 -4.51 -4.55
C ALA A 243 14.88 -3.98 -5.01
N LEU A 244 14.83 -2.85 -5.72
CA LEU A 244 13.58 -2.31 -6.27
C LEU A 244 12.99 -3.23 -7.36
N VAL A 245 13.82 -3.80 -8.23
CA VAL A 245 13.37 -4.81 -9.20
C VAL A 245 12.81 -6.05 -8.50
N ALA A 246 13.50 -6.57 -7.49
CA ALA A 246 13.06 -7.71 -6.71
C ALA A 246 11.75 -7.43 -5.96
N LEU A 247 11.61 -6.22 -5.39
CA LEU A 247 10.41 -5.78 -4.70
C LEU A 247 9.19 -5.77 -5.63
N ILE A 248 9.31 -5.13 -6.80
CA ILE A 248 8.24 -5.07 -7.81
C ILE A 248 7.82 -6.49 -8.23
N SER A 249 8.79 -7.34 -8.54
CA SER A 249 8.55 -8.73 -8.94
C SER A 249 7.86 -9.54 -7.85
N SER A 250 8.32 -9.39 -6.60
CA SER A 250 7.75 -10.11 -5.45
C SER A 250 6.30 -9.69 -5.16
N TYR A 251 6.00 -8.40 -5.30
CA TYR A 251 4.63 -7.94 -5.08
C TYR A 251 3.69 -8.39 -6.20
N ARG A 252 4.13 -8.38 -7.46
CA ARG A 252 3.37 -8.99 -8.56
C ARG A 252 3.05 -10.46 -8.28
N LYS A 253 4.01 -11.21 -7.79
CA LYS A 253 3.84 -12.62 -7.42
C LYS A 253 2.86 -12.81 -6.26
N ILE A 254 2.97 -12.03 -5.17
CA ILE A 254 2.14 -12.20 -3.98
C ILE A 254 0.69 -11.77 -4.20
N PHE A 255 0.46 -10.74 -5.01
CA PHE A 255 -0.88 -10.27 -5.39
C PHE A 255 -1.46 -11.02 -6.60
N ASP A 256 -0.74 -12.01 -7.14
CA ASP A 256 -1.13 -12.81 -8.31
C ASP A 256 -1.53 -11.94 -9.53
N ASP A 257 -0.81 -10.83 -9.73
CA ASP A 257 -1.02 -9.91 -10.85
C ASP A 257 0.33 -9.48 -11.47
N GLU A 258 0.73 -10.15 -12.54
CA GLU A 258 1.95 -9.81 -13.30
C GLU A 258 1.89 -8.40 -13.93
N ASN A 259 0.69 -7.84 -14.08
CA ASN A 259 0.45 -6.51 -14.63
C ASN A 259 0.25 -5.43 -13.55
N LEU A 260 0.44 -5.77 -12.28
CA LEU A 260 0.30 -4.80 -11.18
C LEU A 260 1.15 -3.57 -11.44
N PHE A 261 0.49 -2.42 -11.57
CA PHE A 261 1.13 -1.17 -11.92
C PHE A 261 1.87 -0.54 -10.72
N TRP A 262 3.05 0.02 -10.97
CA TRP A 262 3.84 0.69 -9.95
C TRP A 262 4.07 2.15 -10.30
N THR A 263 3.75 3.04 -9.38
CA THR A 263 4.10 4.45 -9.44
C THR A 263 5.19 4.70 -8.39
N VAL A 264 6.42 4.82 -8.85
CA VAL A 264 7.58 5.13 -8.00
C VAL A 264 7.70 6.64 -7.90
N MET A 265 7.67 7.16 -6.68
CA MET A 265 7.88 8.57 -6.40
C MET A 265 9.37 8.84 -6.23
N GLU A 266 9.93 9.66 -7.12
CA GLU A 266 11.34 10.05 -7.09
C GLU A 266 11.66 10.81 -5.79
N LEU A 267 12.83 10.54 -5.22
CA LEU A 267 13.29 11.26 -4.05
C LEU A 267 13.40 12.77 -4.33
N PRO A 268 12.82 13.62 -3.47
CA PRO A 268 12.95 15.08 -3.60
C PRO A 268 14.39 15.52 -3.35
N ARG A 269 14.75 16.72 -3.80
CA ARG A 269 16.03 17.31 -3.42
C ARG A 269 16.05 17.60 -1.92
N TYR A 270 17.23 17.46 -1.32
CA TYR A 270 17.50 17.77 0.07
C TYR A 270 18.90 18.36 0.17
N GLY A 271 19.06 19.51 0.84
CA GLY A 271 20.33 20.27 0.83
C GLY A 271 21.49 19.59 1.54
N ASN A 272 21.21 18.83 2.60
CA ASN A 272 22.19 18.01 3.31
C ASN A 272 22.32 16.59 2.73
N CYS A 273 21.98 16.46 1.47
CA CYS A 273 21.87 15.21 0.75
C CYS A 273 23.23 14.50 0.63
N PRO A 274 23.38 13.29 1.14
CA PRO A 274 24.51 12.43 0.82
C PRO A 274 24.55 12.08 -0.67
N VAL A 275 25.70 11.60 -1.14
CA VAL A 275 25.89 11.16 -2.55
C VAL A 275 24.84 10.14 -2.99
N GLY A 276 24.42 9.25 -2.11
CA GLY A 276 23.42 8.22 -2.37
C GLY A 276 22.07 8.70 -2.90
N TYR A 277 21.67 9.96 -2.65
CA TYR A 277 20.40 10.49 -3.21
C TYR A 277 20.39 10.51 -4.74
N ALA A 278 21.51 10.86 -5.37
CA ALA A 278 21.62 10.83 -6.82
C ALA A 278 21.57 9.39 -7.37
N ASP A 279 22.20 8.46 -6.65
CA ASP A 279 22.21 7.05 -7.02
C ASP A 279 20.83 6.42 -6.90
N ILE A 280 20.11 6.69 -5.80
CA ILE A 280 18.73 6.23 -5.62
C ILE A 280 17.81 6.78 -6.72
N ARG A 281 17.82 8.10 -6.99
CA ARG A 281 17.02 8.68 -8.08
C ARG A 281 17.34 8.04 -9.43
N SER A 282 18.64 7.85 -9.72
CA SER A 282 19.07 7.20 -10.96
C SER A 282 18.59 5.74 -11.04
N ALA A 283 18.57 5.01 -9.93
CA ALA A 283 18.04 3.66 -9.87
C ALA A 283 16.51 3.65 -10.09
N GLN A 284 15.77 4.54 -9.41
CA GLN A 284 14.33 4.72 -9.61
C GLN A 284 13.98 4.98 -11.08
N GLN A 285 14.70 5.88 -11.74
CA GLN A 285 14.53 6.18 -13.17
C GLN A 285 14.83 4.98 -14.06
N ARG A 286 15.94 4.27 -13.83
CA ARG A 286 16.30 3.11 -14.66
C ARG A 286 15.30 1.97 -14.52
N VAL A 287 14.88 1.67 -13.29
CA VAL A 287 13.93 0.58 -13.03
C VAL A 287 12.58 0.88 -13.67
N THR A 288 12.04 2.08 -13.48
CA THR A 288 10.74 2.45 -14.07
C THR A 288 10.79 2.57 -15.59
N ALA A 289 11.90 3.06 -16.16
CA ALA A 289 12.06 3.11 -17.62
C ALA A 289 12.19 1.72 -18.28
N ALA A 290 12.71 0.74 -17.55
CA ALA A 290 12.87 -0.63 -18.04
C ALA A 290 11.59 -1.49 -17.86
N ASP A 291 10.69 -1.09 -16.97
CA ASP A 291 9.49 -1.83 -16.64
C ASP A 291 8.26 -1.23 -17.33
N GLY A 292 7.67 -1.95 -18.29
CA GLY A 292 6.50 -1.49 -19.05
C GLY A 292 5.20 -1.32 -18.24
N ARG A 293 5.22 -1.62 -16.93
CA ARG A 293 4.11 -1.50 -15.98
C ARG A 293 4.53 -0.68 -14.74
N ALA A 294 5.50 0.21 -14.91
CA ALA A 294 5.90 1.15 -13.89
C ALA A 294 6.06 2.55 -14.48
N ALA A 295 5.82 3.57 -13.66
CA ALA A 295 6.05 4.97 -13.99
C ALA A 295 6.80 5.67 -12.87
N LEU A 296 7.52 6.74 -13.21
CA LEU A 296 8.21 7.60 -12.26
C LEU A 296 7.44 8.91 -12.08
N SER A 297 6.95 9.15 -10.88
CA SER A 297 6.48 10.49 -10.50
C SER A 297 7.68 11.34 -10.13
N ILE A 298 8.03 12.32 -10.99
CA ILE A 298 9.20 13.16 -10.81
C ILE A 298 9.06 14.00 -9.55
N GLY A 299 10.03 13.88 -8.64
CA GLY A 299 10.01 14.51 -7.32
C GLY A 299 11.14 15.51 -7.06
N ILE A 300 12.18 15.57 -7.89
CA ILE A 300 13.38 16.35 -7.62
C ILE A 300 13.13 17.83 -7.33
N ASP A 301 12.13 18.44 -7.95
CA ASP A 301 11.76 19.85 -7.80
C ASP A 301 10.79 20.12 -6.64
N THR A 302 10.29 19.07 -5.97
CA THR A 302 9.33 19.17 -4.85
C THR A 302 9.98 19.25 -3.48
N GLY A 303 11.32 19.19 -3.43
CA GLY A 303 12.07 19.13 -2.18
C GLY A 303 12.31 20.49 -1.51
N ASP A 304 12.72 20.42 -0.25
CA ASP A 304 13.20 21.55 0.55
C ASP A 304 14.71 21.42 0.79
N TRP A 305 15.41 22.55 0.89
CA TRP A 305 16.85 22.53 1.16
C TRP A 305 17.19 22.08 2.58
N SER A 306 16.34 22.43 3.53
CA SER A 306 16.57 22.23 4.96
C SER A 306 15.78 21.08 5.58
N ASP A 307 14.75 20.59 4.88
CA ASP A 307 13.86 19.55 5.38
C ASP A 307 13.82 18.34 4.41
N ILE A 308 14.10 17.15 4.96
CA ILE A 308 13.98 15.88 4.25
C ILE A 308 12.50 15.51 3.97
N HIS A 309 11.57 16.15 4.70
CA HIS A 309 10.12 15.98 4.57
C HIS A 309 9.46 17.26 4.01
N PRO A 310 9.52 17.51 2.70
CA PRO A 310 8.94 18.71 2.11
C PRO A 310 7.48 18.90 2.53
N GLY A 311 7.14 20.12 3.00
CA GLY A 311 5.84 20.42 3.59
C GLY A 311 4.68 20.44 2.58
N ASN A 312 4.95 20.59 1.27
CA ASN A 312 3.93 20.53 0.23
C ASN A 312 4.02 19.20 -0.53
N LYS A 313 2.99 18.38 -0.40
CA LYS A 313 2.87 17.07 -1.03
C LYS A 313 1.99 17.07 -2.29
N THR A 314 1.35 18.20 -2.62
CA THR A 314 0.38 18.27 -3.73
C THR A 314 1.02 17.87 -5.06
N VAL A 315 2.13 18.51 -5.43
CA VAL A 315 2.74 18.32 -6.76
C VAL A 315 3.14 16.87 -7.01
N ILE A 316 3.82 16.23 -6.06
CA ILE A 316 4.28 14.83 -6.21
C ILE A 316 3.09 13.86 -6.23
N ALA A 317 2.04 14.11 -5.44
CA ALA A 317 0.84 13.29 -5.41
C ALA A 317 0.01 13.41 -6.69
N GLU A 318 -0.16 14.63 -7.22
CA GLU A 318 -0.89 14.87 -8.48
C GLU A 318 -0.15 14.26 -9.68
N ARG A 319 1.18 14.42 -9.76
CA ARG A 319 1.99 13.75 -10.77
C ARG A 319 1.85 12.23 -10.70
N ALA A 320 1.90 11.67 -9.48
CA ALA A 320 1.68 10.25 -9.32
C ALA A 320 0.32 9.79 -9.85
N ALA A 321 -0.75 10.57 -9.61
CA ALA A 321 -2.08 10.29 -10.14
C ALA A 321 -2.17 10.44 -11.66
N ASP A 322 -1.38 11.33 -12.26
CA ASP A 322 -1.37 11.50 -13.72
C ASP A 322 -0.60 10.38 -14.42
N GLU A 323 0.42 9.80 -13.78
CA GLU A 323 1.21 8.67 -14.28
C GLU A 323 0.50 7.30 -14.07
N THR A 324 -0.44 7.21 -13.11
CA THR A 324 -1.20 5.98 -12.79
C THR A 324 -2.47 5.87 -13.65
#